data_677262f7bda027bc0ea99042297b88b6
#
_entry.id   677262f7bda027bc0ea99042297b88b6
#
_cell.length_a   1.000
_cell.length_b   1.000
_cell.length_c   1.000
_cell.angle_alpha   90.00
_cell.angle_beta   90.00
_cell.angle_gamma   90.00
#
_symmetry.space_group_name_H-M   'P 1'
#
loop_
_entity.id
_entity.type
_entity.pdbx_description
1 polymer ?
#
loop_
_entity_poly.entity_id
_entity_poly.type
_entity_poly.pdbx_seq_one_letter_code
_entity_poly.pdbx_strand_id
1 'polypeptide(L)'
;MFTGIINSIGNIENLNDDLIQISTDNSSYQNLDSGTSIGIDGTCLTLRDYENDLLNFQVSGETFDRTIAKGYKAGSKINLELPATMSTFLSGHIVQGHVDTTSEVINIEENENNLWTYYFKIADSKYIVDKGSITINGISLTVVDPNEESFSVAVISETYQRTNLQYLKNGSLVNIEYDILAKYMEKMINDK
;
A
#
# COMPACT_ATOMS: atom_id res chain seq x y z
N MET A 1 -8.84 -8.92 3.10
CA MET A 1 -8.29 -9.23 1.78
C MET A 1 -8.63 -8.12 0.82
N PHE A 2 -7.70 -7.78 -0.08
CA PHE A 2 -7.76 -6.64 -0.99
C PHE A 2 -7.30 -7.08 -2.38
N THR A 3 -7.38 -6.18 -3.35
CA THR A 3 -7.00 -6.44 -4.75
C THR A 3 -5.77 -5.64 -5.18
N GLY A 4 -5.37 -4.65 -4.40
CA GLY A 4 -4.34 -3.68 -4.75
C GLY A 4 -4.82 -2.58 -5.70
N ILE A 5 -6.14 -2.39 -5.80
CA ILE A 5 -6.76 -1.32 -6.58
C ILE A 5 -7.28 -0.25 -5.62
N ILE A 6 -6.62 0.87 -5.61
CA ILE A 6 -6.92 1.97 -4.69
C ILE A 6 -8.27 2.61 -5.04
N ASN A 7 -9.14 2.73 -4.04
CA ASN A 7 -10.47 3.32 -4.20
C ASN A 7 -10.48 4.83 -3.94
N SER A 8 -9.58 5.31 -3.07
CA SER A 8 -9.54 6.73 -2.67
C SER A 8 -8.19 7.11 -2.11
N ILE A 9 -7.91 8.40 -2.12
CA ILE A 9 -6.86 9.01 -1.30
C ILE A 9 -7.52 9.59 -0.06
N GLY A 10 -6.99 9.25 1.10
CA GLY A 10 -7.38 9.83 2.38
C GLY A 10 -6.34 10.82 2.90
N ASN A 11 -6.71 11.56 3.94
CA ASN A 11 -5.81 12.43 4.67
C ASN A 11 -5.70 11.93 6.12
N ILE A 12 -4.49 11.90 6.65
CA ILE A 12 -4.30 11.78 8.09
C ILE A 12 -4.70 13.13 8.71
N GLU A 13 -5.75 13.12 9.52
CA GLU A 13 -6.18 14.31 10.27
C GLU A 13 -5.48 14.40 11.62
N ASN A 14 -5.33 13.27 12.28
CA ASN A 14 -4.69 13.20 13.58
C ASN A 14 -3.99 11.86 13.78
N LEU A 15 -2.89 11.87 14.52
CA LEU A 15 -2.17 10.70 15.00
C LEU A 15 -1.77 10.95 16.45
N ASN A 16 -2.43 10.27 17.40
CA ASN A 16 -2.15 10.36 18.81
C ASN A 16 -1.88 8.95 19.36
N ASP A 17 -0.68 8.71 19.86
CA ASP A 17 -0.23 7.43 20.39
C ASP A 17 -0.57 6.26 19.44
N ASP A 18 -1.66 5.56 19.67
CA ASP A 18 -2.13 4.41 18.92
C ASP A 18 -3.40 4.68 18.06
N LEU A 19 -3.91 5.92 18.08
CA LEU A 19 -5.12 6.30 17.34
C LEU A 19 -4.77 7.08 16.07
N ILE A 20 -5.23 6.59 14.92
CA ILE A 20 -5.16 7.29 13.63
C ILE A 20 -6.57 7.70 13.22
N GLN A 21 -6.74 8.98 12.86
CA GLN A 21 -7.97 9.54 12.32
C GLN A 21 -7.77 9.94 10.87
N ILE A 22 -8.67 9.48 10.00
CA ILE A 22 -8.54 9.64 8.55
C ILE A 22 -9.81 10.25 7.99
N SER A 23 -9.67 11.28 7.16
CA SER A 23 -10.75 11.81 6.33
C SER A 23 -10.62 11.36 4.88
N THR A 24 -11.76 11.25 4.19
CA THR A 24 -11.82 11.04 2.74
C THR A 24 -13.12 11.59 2.17
N ASP A 25 -13.05 12.13 0.96
CA ASP A 25 -14.23 12.66 0.24
C ASP A 25 -15.07 11.54 -0.42
N ASN A 26 -14.59 10.29 -0.39
CA ASN A 26 -15.29 9.16 -0.99
C ASN A 26 -16.41 8.64 -0.08
N SER A 27 -17.66 8.86 -0.49
CA SER A 27 -18.85 8.45 0.28
C SER A 27 -18.95 6.95 0.55
N SER A 28 -18.24 6.10 -0.20
CA SER A 28 -18.20 4.65 0.06
C SER A 28 -17.56 4.28 1.41
N TYR A 29 -16.85 5.21 2.03
CA TYR A 29 -16.24 5.03 3.35
C TYR A 29 -17.13 5.53 4.50
N GLN A 30 -18.24 6.19 4.15
CA GLN A 30 -19.19 6.69 5.15
C GLN A 30 -20.06 5.55 5.68
N ASN A 31 -20.33 5.57 6.97
CA ASN A 31 -21.22 4.61 7.63
C ASN A 31 -20.80 3.13 7.51
N LEU A 32 -19.49 2.87 7.40
CA LEU A 32 -18.97 1.52 7.50
C LEU A 32 -19.13 0.98 8.92
N ASP A 33 -19.45 -0.30 9.03
CA ASP A 33 -19.57 -0.96 10.32
C ASP A 33 -18.22 -1.03 11.06
N SER A 34 -18.23 -0.82 12.35
CA SER A 34 -17.09 -1.14 13.24
C SER A 34 -16.66 -2.59 13.02
N GLY A 35 -15.36 -2.83 12.95
CA GLY A 35 -14.79 -4.14 12.60
C GLY A 35 -14.50 -4.32 11.12
N THR A 36 -14.91 -3.39 10.24
CA THR A 36 -14.55 -3.43 8.82
C THR A 36 -13.02 -3.29 8.66
N SER A 37 -12.42 -4.18 7.88
CA SER A 37 -11.01 -4.05 7.50
C SER A 37 -10.86 -3.08 6.33
N ILE A 38 -9.94 -2.12 6.45
CA ILE A 38 -9.62 -1.15 5.39
C ILE A 38 -8.11 -1.20 5.14
N GLY A 39 -7.71 -1.23 3.87
CA GLY A 39 -6.31 -1.11 3.45
C GLY A 39 -5.88 0.35 3.51
N ILE A 40 -4.88 0.65 4.34
CA ILE A 40 -4.30 1.99 4.52
C ILE A 40 -2.83 1.94 4.12
N ASP A 41 -2.47 2.53 3.00
CA ASP A 41 -1.15 2.32 2.37
C ASP A 41 -0.72 0.85 2.38
N GLY A 42 -1.66 -0.06 2.04
CA GLY A 42 -1.44 -1.50 2.03
C GLY A 42 -1.42 -2.17 3.40
N THR A 43 -1.64 -1.43 4.49
CA THR A 43 -1.76 -2.01 5.82
C THR A 43 -3.23 -2.29 6.13
N CYS A 44 -3.57 -3.55 6.43
CA CYS A 44 -4.92 -3.92 6.86
C CYS A 44 -5.17 -3.44 8.28
N LEU A 45 -5.99 -2.40 8.43
CA LEU A 45 -6.42 -1.89 9.73
C LEU A 45 -7.92 -2.12 9.92
N THR A 46 -8.30 -2.40 11.16
CA THR A 46 -9.69 -2.59 11.54
C THR A 46 -10.30 -1.26 11.95
N LEU A 47 -11.37 -0.87 11.27
CA LEU A 47 -12.15 0.33 11.61
C LEU A 47 -12.74 0.16 13.02
N ARG A 48 -12.40 1.08 13.90
CA ARG A 48 -12.97 1.15 15.24
C ARG A 48 -14.37 1.76 15.21
N ASP A 49 -14.48 2.93 14.61
CA ASP A 49 -15.73 3.66 14.41
C ASP A 49 -15.59 4.71 13.28
N TYR A 50 -16.76 5.20 12.80
CA TYR A 50 -16.86 6.34 11.92
C TYR A 50 -17.64 7.42 12.65
N GLU A 51 -16.98 8.49 13.02
CA GLU A 51 -17.56 9.58 13.79
C GLU A 51 -17.03 10.94 13.32
N ASN A 52 -17.90 11.95 13.25
CA ASN A 52 -17.57 13.31 12.82
C ASN A 52 -16.84 13.36 11.45
N ASP A 53 -17.31 12.53 10.50
CA ASP A 53 -16.73 12.38 9.15
C ASP A 53 -15.29 11.84 9.14
N LEU A 54 -14.86 11.19 10.24
CA LEU A 54 -13.55 10.58 10.39
C LEU A 54 -13.65 9.06 10.58
N LEU A 55 -12.76 8.36 9.88
CA LEU A 55 -12.48 6.95 10.12
C LEU A 55 -11.45 6.85 11.26
N ASN A 56 -11.79 6.15 12.33
CA ASN A 56 -10.94 6.00 13.51
C ASN A 56 -10.36 4.58 13.58
N PHE A 57 -9.04 4.47 13.70
CA PHE A 57 -8.33 3.19 13.79
C PHE A 57 -7.42 3.17 15.01
N GLN A 58 -7.42 2.03 15.70
CA GLN A 58 -6.40 1.75 16.70
C GLN A 58 -5.29 0.90 16.06
N VAL A 59 -4.04 1.33 16.19
CA VAL A 59 -2.88 0.74 15.55
C VAL A 59 -1.94 0.16 16.58
N SER A 60 -1.51 -1.09 16.39
CA SER A 60 -0.56 -1.75 17.30
C SER A 60 0.85 -1.20 17.15
N GLY A 61 1.66 -1.33 18.22
CA GLY A 61 3.08 -0.98 18.17
C GLY A 61 3.84 -1.75 17.07
N GLU A 62 3.53 -3.04 16.87
CA GLU A 62 4.12 -3.85 15.79
C GLU A 62 3.82 -3.27 14.41
N THR A 63 2.60 -2.79 14.17
CA THR A 63 2.23 -2.15 12.91
C THR A 63 3.05 -0.88 12.68
N PHE A 64 3.22 -0.05 13.70
CA PHE A 64 4.08 1.14 13.60
C PHE A 64 5.54 0.79 13.31
N ASP A 65 6.06 -0.29 13.86
CA ASP A 65 7.46 -0.68 13.68
C ASP A 65 7.71 -1.31 12.29
N ARG A 66 6.71 -1.95 11.69
CA ARG A 66 6.82 -2.63 10.39
C ARG A 66 6.43 -1.78 9.19
N THR A 67 5.75 -0.66 9.41
CA THR A 67 5.16 0.13 8.32
C THR A 67 5.63 1.58 8.34
N ILE A 68 5.29 2.31 7.28
CA ILE A 68 5.54 3.76 7.22
C ILE A 68 4.62 4.57 8.15
N ALA A 69 3.65 3.93 8.83
CA ALA A 69 2.67 4.62 9.66
C ALA A 69 3.29 5.45 10.79
N LYS A 70 4.45 5.05 11.30
CA LYS A 70 5.23 5.83 12.28
C LYS A 70 5.64 7.22 11.78
N GLY A 71 5.74 7.39 10.47
CA GLY A 71 6.09 8.66 9.83
C GLY A 71 4.89 9.53 9.45
N TYR A 72 3.66 9.08 9.69
CA TYR A 72 2.47 9.85 9.34
C TYR A 72 2.38 11.14 10.16
N LYS A 73 1.86 12.16 9.53
CA LYS A 73 1.60 13.49 10.12
C LYS A 73 0.25 14.00 9.64
N ALA A 74 -0.34 14.91 10.36
CA ALA A 74 -1.53 15.61 9.89
C ALA A 74 -1.27 16.18 8.49
N GLY A 75 -2.20 15.92 7.55
CA GLY A 75 -2.10 16.25 6.13
C GLY A 75 -1.37 15.22 5.27
N SER A 76 -0.79 14.14 5.82
CA SER A 76 -0.23 13.04 5.00
C SER A 76 -1.31 12.43 4.12
N LYS A 77 -0.99 12.25 2.84
CA LYS A 77 -1.86 11.62 1.84
C LYS A 77 -1.60 10.12 1.82
N ILE A 78 -2.65 9.34 1.99
CA ILE A 78 -2.60 7.88 2.09
C ILE A 78 -3.54 7.23 1.09
N ASN A 79 -3.20 6.05 0.61
CA ASN A 79 -4.07 5.22 -0.22
C ASN A 79 -5.09 4.49 0.66
N LEU A 80 -6.33 4.44 0.21
CA LEU A 80 -7.40 3.69 0.86
C LEU A 80 -7.98 2.66 -0.09
N GLU A 81 -8.15 1.43 0.39
CA GLU A 81 -8.84 0.36 -0.32
C GLU A 81 -9.85 -0.32 0.60
N LEU A 82 -11.10 -0.45 0.12
CA LEU A 82 -12.14 -1.23 0.77
C LEU A 82 -11.87 -2.74 0.64
N PRO A 83 -12.32 -3.57 1.59
CA PRO A 83 -12.12 -5.01 1.50
C PRO A 83 -12.83 -5.58 0.28
N ALA A 84 -12.19 -6.55 -0.38
CA ALA A 84 -12.78 -7.29 -1.48
C ALA A 84 -14.01 -8.09 -0.98
N THR A 85 -15.06 -8.09 -1.79
CA THR A 85 -16.29 -8.89 -1.61
C THR A 85 -16.30 -10.06 -2.60
N MET A 86 -17.27 -10.95 -2.49
CA MET A 86 -17.45 -12.07 -3.44
C MET A 86 -17.75 -11.60 -4.88
N SER A 87 -18.15 -10.35 -5.07
CA SER A 87 -18.44 -9.75 -6.37
C SER A 87 -17.37 -8.79 -6.88
N THR A 88 -16.31 -8.55 -6.10
CA THR A 88 -15.20 -7.66 -6.50
C THR A 88 -14.35 -8.34 -7.59
N PHE A 89 -14.06 -7.61 -8.67
CA PHE A 89 -13.10 -8.08 -9.67
C PHE A 89 -11.68 -8.07 -9.08
N LEU A 90 -10.97 -9.17 -9.22
CA LEU A 90 -9.56 -9.25 -8.89
C LEU A 90 -8.73 -8.65 -10.04
N SER A 91 -8.72 -7.33 -10.16
CA SER A 91 -8.05 -6.62 -11.25
C SER A 91 -6.54 -6.41 -11.02
N GLY A 92 -6.08 -6.58 -9.78
CA GLY A 92 -4.66 -6.60 -9.43
C GLY A 92 -4.20 -8.03 -9.12
N HIS A 93 -3.78 -8.27 -7.87
CA HIS A 93 -3.46 -9.61 -7.36
C HIS A 93 -4.04 -9.81 -5.95
N ILE A 94 -3.78 -10.96 -5.33
CA ILE A 94 -4.25 -11.22 -3.96
C ILE A 94 -3.37 -10.42 -2.98
N VAL A 95 -3.95 -9.38 -2.38
CA VAL A 95 -3.31 -8.52 -1.39
C VAL A 95 -3.93 -8.79 -0.02
N GLN A 96 -3.11 -9.10 0.96
CA GLN A 96 -3.59 -9.40 2.31
C GLN A 96 -3.72 -8.16 3.18
N GLY A 97 -2.93 -7.14 2.89
CA GLY A 97 -2.74 -5.98 3.75
C GLY A 97 -1.71 -6.25 4.86
N HIS A 98 -0.83 -7.21 4.64
CA HIS A 98 0.19 -7.62 5.61
C HIS A 98 1.57 -7.19 5.11
N VAL A 99 1.91 -5.95 5.43
CA VAL A 99 3.18 -5.34 5.05
C VAL A 99 4.36 -6.16 5.57
N ASP A 100 5.25 -6.55 4.67
CA ASP A 100 6.45 -7.33 4.99
C ASP A 100 7.59 -6.43 5.44
N THR A 101 7.77 -5.32 4.74
CA THR A 101 8.87 -4.38 4.96
C THR A 101 8.53 -2.99 4.40
N THR A 102 9.44 -2.06 4.60
CA THR A 102 9.41 -0.76 3.93
C THR A 102 10.56 -0.66 2.93
N SER A 103 10.39 0.18 1.92
CA SER A 103 11.40 0.49 0.93
C SER A 103 11.51 1.99 0.70
N GLU A 104 12.63 2.42 0.15
CA GLU A 104 12.91 3.81 -0.20
C GLU A 104 12.76 4.02 -1.70
N VAL A 105 12.11 5.12 -2.09
CA VAL A 105 12.10 5.61 -3.47
C VAL A 105 13.47 6.19 -3.78
N ILE A 106 14.23 5.55 -4.67
CA ILE A 106 15.57 6.01 -5.06
C ILE A 106 15.55 6.98 -6.24
N ASN A 107 14.62 6.78 -7.18
CA ASN A 107 14.47 7.66 -8.34
C ASN A 107 13.03 7.65 -8.85
N ILE A 108 12.62 8.74 -9.47
CA ILE A 108 11.35 8.88 -10.18
C ILE A 108 11.65 9.54 -11.51
N GLU A 109 11.25 8.91 -12.59
CA GLU A 109 11.41 9.41 -13.95
C GLU A 109 10.03 9.62 -14.58
N GLU A 110 9.79 10.83 -15.06
CA GLU A 110 8.64 11.13 -15.90
C GLU A 110 9.06 10.86 -17.36
N ASN A 111 8.36 9.93 -17.98
CA ASN A 111 8.62 9.53 -19.34
C ASN A 111 7.62 10.20 -20.31
N GLU A 112 7.82 10.01 -21.60
CA GLU A 112 6.87 10.46 -22.62
C GLU A 112 5.46 9.87 -22.38
N ASN A 113 4.42 10.56 -22.83
CA ASN A 113 3.01 10.14 -22.73
C ASN A 113 2.44 10.00 -21.30
N ASN A 114 2.92 10.79 -20.35
CA ASN A 114 2.47 10.77 -18.96
C ASN A 114 2.60 9.36 -18.33
N LEU A 115 3.73 8.74 -18.56
CA LEU A 115 4.16 7.53 -17.89
C LEU A 115 5.26 7.87 -16.90
N TRP A 116 5.29 7.17 -15.75
CA TRP A 116 6.33 7.33 -14.74
C TRP A 116 7.01 6.00 -14.48
N THR A 117 8.31 6.03 -14.23
CA THR A 117 9.05 4.89 -13.69
C THR A 117 9.52 5.25 -12.30
N TYR A 118 9.14 4.43 -11.32
CA TYR A 118 9.59 4.53 -9.94
C TYR A 118 10.62 3.45 -9.66
N TYR A 119 11.72 3.82 -9.06
CA TYR A 119 12.78 2.92 -8.64
C TYR A 119 12.79 2.80 -7.12
N PHE A 120 12.83 1.59 -6.63
CA PHE A 120 12.78 1.27 -5.21
C PHE A 120 13.98 0.44 -4.80
N LYS A 121 14.48 0.69 -3.58
CA LYS A 121 15.51 -0.12 -2.98
C LYS A 121 14.97 -1.50 -2.62
N ILE A 122 15.74 -2.57 -2.86
CA ILE A 122 15.37 -3.92 -2.46
C ILE A 122 15.75 -4.15 -0.99
N ALA A 123 14.80 -4.65 -0.19
CA ALA A 123 15.05 -5.11 1.17
C ALA A 123 15.34 -6.63 1.20
N ASP A 124 14.62 -7.42 0.40
CA ASP A 124 14.82 -8.87 0.25
C ASP A 124 14.49 -9.28 -1.19
N SER A 125 15.50 -9.66 -1.96
CA SER A 125 15.38 -9.99 -3.39
C SER A 125 14.68 -11.32 -3.66
N LYS A 126 14.63 -12.23 -2.69
CA LYS A 126 14.11 -13.60 -2.89
C LYS A 126 12.63 -13.67 -3.30
N TYR A 127 11.86 -12.65 -2.96
CA TYR A 127 10.43 -12.57 -3.31
C TYR A 127 10.14 -11.67 -4.52
N ILE A 128 11.18 -11.05 -5.10
CA ILE A 128 11.02 -10.12 -6.22
C ILE A 128 11.35 -10.85 -7.51
N VAL A 129 10.33 -10.99 -8.37
CA VAL A 129 10.42 -11.72 -9.63
C VAL A 129 10.15 -10.74 -10.76
N ASP A 130 10.99 -10.74 -11.82
CA ASP A 130 10.73 -9.93 -13.00
C ASP A 130 9.36 -10.27 -13.61
N LYS A 131 8.57 -9.25 -13.91
CA LYS A 131 7.16 -9.34 -14.33
C LYS A 131 6.22 -9.97 -13.29
N GLY A 132 6.68 -10.19 -12.06
CA GLY A 132 5.85 -10.59 -10.93
C GLY A 132 5.05 -9.42 -10.37
N SER A 133 4.08 -9.74 -9.51
CA SER A 133 3.28 -8.76 -8.78
C SER A 133 3.99 -8.32 -7.49
N ILE A 134 3.82 -7.07 -7.14
CA ILE A 134 4.25 -6.50 -5.86
C ILE A 134 3.24 -5.45 -5.42
N THR A 135 3.08 -5.30 -4.11
CA THR A 135 2.24 -4.24 -3.54
C THR A 135 3.11 -3.12 -2.97
N ILE A 136 2.89 -1.90 -3.43
CA ILE A 136 3.57 -0.68 -2.96
C ILE A 136 2.53 0.29 -2.43
N ASN A 137 2.55 0.62 -1.14
CA ASN A 137 1.51 1.40 -0.48
C ASN A 137 0.09 0.91 -0.83
N GLY A 138 -0.11 -0.42 -0.89
CA GLY A 138 -1.38 -1.03 -1.24
C GLY A 138 -1.69 -1.10 -2.73
N ILE A 139 -0.85 -0.57 -3.60
CA ILE A 139 -1.06 -0.55 -5.04
C ILE A 139 -0.46 -1.81 -5.66
N SER A 140 -1.26 -2.59 -6.36
CA SER A 140 -0.80 -3.73 -7.17
C SER A 140 -0.03 -3.22 -8.40
N LEU A 141 1.24 -3.56 -8.50
CA LEU A 141 2.14 -3.14 -9.57
C LEU A 141 2.94 -4.32 -10.10
N THR A 142 3.48 -4.16 -11.29
CA THR A 142 4.35 -5.16 -11.92
C THR A 142 5.80 -4.77 -11.75
N VAL A 143 6.61 -5.69 -11.26
CA VAL A 143 8.07 -5.54 -11.13
C VAL A 143 8.71 -5.50 -12.52
N VAL A 144 9.64 -4.58 -12.69
CA VAL A 144 10.43 -4.40 -13.93
C VAL A 144 11.90 -4.31 -13.57
N ASP A 145 12.73 -5.02 -14.32
CA ASP A 145 14.19 -5.00 -14.28
C ASP A 145 14.77 -5.06 -12.84
N PRO A 146 14.39 -6.07 -12.02
CA PRO A 146 14.95 -6.23 -10.69
C PRO A 146 16.43 -6.65 -10.77
N ASN A 147 17.24 -6.10 -9.88
CA ASN A 147 18.62 -6.51 -9.66
C ASN A 147 18.84 -6.77 -8.15
N GLU A 148 20.08 -6.89 -7.69
CA GLU A 148 20.38 -7.17 -6.27
C GLU A 148 20.06 -5.99 -5.34
N GLU A 149 20.03 -4.76 -5.83
CA GLU A 149 19.92 -3.55 -5.03
C GLU A 149 18.57 -2.83 -5.22
N SER A 150 17.95 -2.96 -6.40
CA SER A 150 16.77 -2.19 -6.78
C SER A 150 15.85 -2.92 -7.75
N PHE A 151 14.62 -2.48 -7.81
CA PHE A 151 13.64 -2.80 -8.84
C PHE A 151 12.89 -1.55 -9.26
N SER A 152 12.25 -1.61 -10.41
CA SER A 152 11.39 -0.53 -10.87
C SER A 152 9.96 -0.99 -11.10
N VAL A 153 9.05 -0.04 -11.21
CA VAL A 153 7.68 -0.23 -11.66
C VAL A 153 7.30 0.85 -12.65
N ALA A 154 6.53 0.47 -13.67
CA ALA A 154 5.94 1.43 -14.60
C ALA A 154 4.55 1.84 -14.12
N VAL A 155 4.29 3.14 -14.03
CA VAL A 155 3.05 3.72 -13.52
C VAL A 155 2.39 4.51 -14.64
N ILE A 156 1.15 4.13 -14.99
CA ILE A 156 0.32 4.83 -15.97
C ILE A 156 -0.36 6.04 -15.33
N SER A 157 -0.79 6.99 -16.15
CA SER A 157 -1.44 8.24 -15.72
C SER A 157 -2.59 8.02 -14.74
N GLU A 158 -3.45 7.03 -14.99
CA GLU A 158 -4.59 6.71 -14.12
C GLU A 158 -4.12 6.30 -12.71
N THR A 159 -3.13 5.42 -12.61
CA THR A 159 -2.57 4.99 -11.31
C THR A 159 -1.89 6.15 -10.59
N TYR A 160 -1.11 6.97 -11.32
CA TYR A 160 -0.45 8.14 -10.77
C TYR A 160 -1.46 9.10 -10.13
N GLN A 161 -2.53 9.45 -10.86
CA GLN A 161 -3.52 10.43 -10.41
C GLN A 161 -4.42 9.92 -9.27
N ARG A 162 -4.69 8.61 -9.22
CA ARG A 162 -5.60 8.00 -8.23
C ARG A 162 -4.92 7.52 -6.96
N THR A 163 -3.60 7.61 -6.89
CA THR A 163 -2.86 7.08 -5.74
C THR A 163 -1.91 8.11 -5.16
N ASN A 164 -1.39 7.81 -3.98
CA ASN A 164 -0.43 8.69 -3.33
C ASN A 164 0.96 8.69 -3.97
N LEU A 165 1.20 7.90 -5.03
CA LEU A 165 2.45 7.94 -5.80
C LEU A 165 2.78 9.35 -6.27
N GLN A 166 1.78 10.15 -6.66
CA GLN A 166 1.96 11.53 -7.11
C GLN A 166 2.59 12.46 -6.06
N TYR A 167 2.56 12.10 -4.79
CA TYR A 167 3.14 12.90 -3.69
C TYR A 167 4.50 12.39 -3.24
N LEU A 168 4.95 11.23 -3.76
CA LEU A 168 6.25 10.67 -3.42
C LEU A 168 7.38 11.46 -4.11
N LYS A 169 8.54 11.42 -3.49
CA LYS A 169 9.79 12.00 -3.99
C LYS A 169 10.95 11.08 -3.62
N ASN A 170 12.11 11.31 -4.20
CA ASN A 170 13.33 10.60 -3.84
C ASN A 170 13.55 10.69 -2.31
N GLY A 171 13.84 9.57 -1.67
CA GLY A 171 13.93 9.41 -0.23
C GLY A 171 12.62 9.15 0.51
N SER A 172 11.46 9.15 -0.18
CA SER A 172 10.19 8.75 0.43
C SER A 172 10.21 7.27 0.78
N LEU A 173 9.67 6.92 1.96
CA LEU A 173 9.46 5.53 2.34
C LEU A 173 8.07 5.06 1.90
N VAL A 174 7.98 3.79 1.51
CA VAL A 174 6.75 3.11 1.11
C VAL A 174 6.64 1.75 1.79
N ASN A 175 5.41 1.28 2.00
CA ASN A 175 5.13 -0.07 2.44
C ASN A 175 5.26 -1.05 1.28
N ILE A 176 5.86 -2.20 1.54
CA ILE A 176 5.98 -3.31 0.59
C ILE A 176 5.29 -4.55 1.16
N GLU A 177 4.39 -5.12 0.36
CA GLU A 177 3.89 -6.48 0.57
C GLU A 177 4.26 -7.32 -0.64
N TYR A 178 5.00 -8.42 -0.43
CA TYR A 178 5.32 -9.35 -1.49
C TYR A 178 4.12 -10.23 -1.84
N ASP A 179 4.05 -10.66 -3.09
CA ASP A 179 3.00 -11.58 -3.51
C ASP A 179 3.00 -12.84 -2.61
N ILE A 180 1.84 -13.15 -2.05
CA ILE A 180 1.67 -14.27 -1.14
C ILE A 180 2.06 -15.61 -1.78
N LEU A 181 1.90 -15.74 -3.11
CA LEU A 181 2.31 -16.94 -3.83
C LEU A 181 3.83 -17.13 -3.78
N ALA A 182 4.61 -16.07 -3.92
CA ALA A 182 6.06 -16.14 -3.81
C ALA A 182 6.51 -16.60 -2.42
N LYS A 183 5.84 -16.12 -1.36
CA LYS A 183 6.12 -16.51 0.03
C LYS A 183 5.82 -18.00 0.29
N TYR A 184 4.71 -18.52 -0.21
CA TYR A 184 4.37 -19.93 -0.08
C TYR A 184 5.30 -20.83 -0.89
N MET A 185 5.62 -20.44 -2.12
CA MET A 185 6.55 -21.21 -2.97
C MET A 185 7.95 -21.30 -2.31
N GLU A 186 8.46 -20.18 -1.81
CA GLU A 186 9.75 -20.13 -1.12
C GLU A 186 9.77 -21.09 0.11
N LYS A 187 8.74 -21.04 0.93
CA LYS A 187 8.60 -21.94 2.07
C LYS A 187 8.57 -23.40 1.66
N MET A 188 7.79 -23.75 0.64
CA MET A 188 7.67 -25.13 0.15
C MET A 188 8.99 -25.69 -0.43
N ILE A 189 9.88 -24.85 -0.95
CA ILE A 189 11.18 -25.24 -1.48
C ILE A 189 12.18 -25.48 -0.35
N ASN A 190 12.14 -24.67 0.70
CA ASN A 190 13.12 -24.69 1.79
C ASN A 190 12.74 -25.62 2.96
N ASP A 191 11.50 -26.06 3.07
CA ASP A 191 11.03 -27.03 4.08
C ASP A 191 11.30 -28.51 3.69
N LYS A 192 12.25 -28.78 2.75
CA LYS A 192 12.63 -30.14 2.31
C LYS A 192 13.87 -30.64 3.01
#